data_97424204fb31a6489ee2a61477994da4
#
_entry.id   97424204fb31a6489ee2a61477994da4
#
_cell.length_a   1.000
_cell.length_b   1.000
_cell.length_c   1.000
_cell.angle_alpha   90.00
_cell.angle_beta   90.00
_cell.angle_gamma   90.00
#
_symmetry.space_group_name_H-M   'P 1'
#
loop_
_entity.id
_entity.type
_entity.pdbx_description
1 polymer ?
#
loop_
_entity_poly.entity_id
_entity_poly.type
_entity_poly.pdbx_seq_one_letter_code
_entity_poly.pdbx_strand_id
1 'polypeptide(L)'
;MKKLNLFSPVSNLGYGIVGLNILKSLSCKLDISLSLIGGLDGTPSDIELAQKAMEKATLFEDFHTAPCLKIWHEFALAERIGSGPTFAFPFFEINKFDQRRINHLKSVDGIIVASQWAKDVIKEHIDVPPALVSVIPLGVDSTIFKKGPHQTTDKCVFFNCGKWEKRKGHDALLEMFRQAFPEEMDVELWMMCSNPFLSPETGFAKVAHE
;
A
#
# COMPACT_ATOMS: atom_id res chain seq x y z
N MET A 1 -21.07 -15.29 10.30
CA MET A 1 -19.63 -15.00 10.15
C MET A 1 -19.19 -13.98 11.20
N LYS A 2 -17.88 -13.96 11.58
CA LYS A 2 -17.35 -12.85 12.40
C LYS A 2 -17.35 -11.58 11.56
N LYS A 3 -17.60 -10.43 12.20
CA LYS A 3 -17.69 -9.11 11.54
C LYS A 3 -16.39 -8.34 11.67
N LEU A 4 -16.05 -7.53 10.66
CA LEU A 4 -14.90 -6.63 10.64
C LEU A 4 -15.27 -5.31 9.96
N ASN A 5 -14.94 -4.20 10.58
CA ASN A 5 -14.92 -2.90 9.92
C ASN A 5 -13.55 -2.72 9.22
N LEU A 6 -13.55 -2.56 7.92
CA LEU A 6 -12.36 -2.17 7.18
C LEU A 6 -12.43 -0.67 6.89
N PHE A 7 -11.46 0.10 7.39
CA PHE A 7 -11.36 1.52 7.15
C PHE A 7 -10.10 1.80 6.30
N SER A 8 -10.27 1.91 5.00
CA SER A 8 -9.16 1.84 4.05
C SER A 8 -9.50 2.52 2.73
N PRO A 9 -8.51 3.05 2.00
CA PRO A 9 -8.69 3.33 0.57
C PRO A 9 -8.83 2.04 -0.24
N VAL A 10 -9.48 2.16 -1.40
CA VAL A 10 -9.54 1.12 -2.44
C VAL A 10 -9.28 1.81 -3.77
N SER A 11 -8.07 1.66 -4.29
CA SER A 11 -7.63 2.31 -5.53
C SER A 11 -6.40 1.62 -6.11
N ASN A 12 -5.96 2.06 -7.28
CA ASN A 12 -4.74 1.59 -7.94
C ASN A 12 -3.44 2.18 -7.34
N LEU A 13 -3.50 2.85 -6.19
CA LEU A 13 -2.34 3.37 -5.46
C LEU A 13 -1.98 2.45 -4.28
N GLY A 14 -0.74 2.54 -3.77
CA GLY A 14 -0.18 1.60 -2.80
C GLY A 14 -1.10 1.23 -1.63
N TYR A 15 -1.63 2.19 -0.89
CA TYR A 15 -2.59 1.92 0.20
C TYR A 15 -3.89 1.28 -0.31
N GLY A 16 -4.39 1.75 -1.47
CA GLY A 16 -5.61 1.24 -2.07
C GLY A 16 -5.48 -0.21 -2.54
N ILE A 17 -4.32 -0.57 -3.11
CA ILE A 17 -4.00 -1.96 -3.49
C ILE A 17 -3.98 -2.86 -2.26
N VAL A 18 -3.40 -2.40 -1.15
CA VAL A 18 -3.40 -3.18 0.11
C VAL A 18 -4.82 -3.35 0.64
N GLY A 19 -5.60 -2.26 0.71
CA GLY A 19 -6.99 -2.31 1.18
C GLY A 19 -7.86 -3.24 0.35
N LEU A 20 -7.76 -3.16 -0.98
CA LEU A 20 -8.48 -4.02 -1.90
C LEU A 20 -8.11 -5.51 -1.72
N ASN A 21 -6.82 -5.82 -1.64
CA ASN A 21 -6.39 -7.21 -1.50
C ASN A 21 -6.77 -7.80 -0.14
N ILE A 22 -6.74 -7.01 0.93
CA ILE A 22 -7.26 -7.42 2.24
C ILE A 22 -8.77 -7.65 2.18
N LEU A 23 -9.53 -6.74 1.55
CA LEU A 23 -10.97 -6.92 1.34
C LEU A 23 -11.25 -8.24 0.59
N LYS A 24 -10.60 -8.47 -0.55
CA LYS A 24 -10.74 -9.72 -1.34
C LYS A 24 -10.43 -10.96 -0.51
N SER A 25 -9.30 -10.97 0.17
CA SER A 25 -8.80 -12.14 0.88
C SER A 25 -9.62 -12.50 2.11
N LEU A 26 -10.20 -11.52 2.77
CA LEU A 26 -10.95 -11.73 4.00
C LEU A 26 -12.46 -11.89 3.77
N SER A 27 -13.02 -11.40 2.66
CA SER A 27 -14.48 -11.48 2.39
C SER A 27 -15.02 -12.91 2.32
N CYS A 28 -14.19 -13.90 2.04
CA CYS A 28 -14.58 -15.31 2.08
C CYS A 28 -14.66 -15.90 3.51
N LYS A 29 -14.10 -15.20 4.51
CA LYS A 29 -13.98 -15.68 5.90
C LYS A 29 -14.72 -14.81 6.90
N LEU A 30 -14.86 -13.53 6.60
CA LEU A 30 -15.43 -12.50 7.47
C LEU A 30 -16.57 -11.78 6.74
N ASP A 31 -17.53 -11.29 7.52
CA ASP A 31 -18.49 -10.30 7.05
C ASP A 31 -17.86 -8.92 7.22
N ILE A 32 -17.57 -8.23 6.11
CA ILE A 32 -16.80 -6.98 6.12
C ILE A 32 -17.69 -5.82 5.74
N SER A 33 -17.70 -4.76 6.58
CA SER A 33 -18.15 -3.43 6.19
C SER A 33 -16.95 -2.59 5.76
N LEU A 34 -17.07 -1.78 4.72
CA LEU A 34 -16.02 -0.91 4.23
C LEU A 34 -16.38 0.56 4.43
N SER A 35 -15.59 1.25 5.25
CA SER A 35 -15.56 2.71 5.29
C SER A 35 -14.42 3.19 4.40
N LEU A 36 -14.76 3.82 3.28
CA LEU A 36 -13.79 4.20 2.26
C LEU A 36 -13.04 5.46 2.63
N ILE A 37 -11.72 5.47 2.43
CA ILE A 37 -10.87 6.67 2.50
C ILE A 37 -10.59 7.14 1.07
N GLY A 38 -11.03 8.36 0.72
CA GLY A 38 -10.83 8.92 -0.61
C GLY A 38 -11.77 8.34 -1.68
N GLY A 39 -11.33 8.34 -2.92
CA GLY A 39 -12.11 7.83 -4.06
C GLY A 39 -11.99 6.33 -4.24
N LEU A 40 -13.02 5.73 -4.84
CA LEU A 40 -13.03 4.32 -5.24
C LEU A 40 -12.52 4.19 -6.67
N ASP A 41 -11.50 3.36 -6.88
CA ASP A 41 -10.91 3.08 -8.19
C ASP A 41 -10.46 1.61 -8.27
N GLY A 42 -10.63 1.00 -9.44
CA GLY A 42 -10.27 -0.39 -9.68
C GLY A 42 -10.97 -0.98 -10.90
N THR A 43 -10.88 -2.29 -11.07
CA THR A 43 -11.64 -3.00 -12.09
C THR A 43 -13.15 -2.99 -11.76
N PRO A 44 -14.06 -3.21 -12.72
CA PRO A 44 -15.50 -3.29 -12.45
C PRO A 44 -15.85 -4.28 -11.32
N SER A 45 -15.18 -5.43 -11.28
CA SER A 45 -15.40 -6.43 -10.22
C SER A 45 -14.88 -5.98 -8.84
N ASP A 46 -13.79 -5.20 -8.81
CA ASP A 46 -13.24 -4.63 -7.59
C ASP A 46 -14.18 -3.56 -7.01
N ILE A 47 -14.71 -2.72 -7.89
CA ILE A 47 -15.68 -1.68 -7.54
C ILE A 47 -16.96 -2.32 -6.99
N GLU A 48 -17.50 -3.35 -7.65
CA GLU A 48 -18.69 -4.06 -7.18
C GLU A 48 -18.48 -4.68 -5.79
N LEU A 49 -17.34 -5.34 -5.57
CA LEU A 49 -16.99 -5.91 -4.26
C LEU A 49 -16.93 -4.83 -3.18
N ALA A 50 -16.25 -3.73 -3.47
CA ALA A 50 -16.11 -2.61 -2.53
C ALA A 50 -17.47 -1.96 -2.24
N GLN A 51 -18.30 -1.72 -3.24
CA GLN A 51 -19.65 -1.16 -3.06
C GLN A 51 -20.54 -2.04 -2.17
N LYS A 52 -20.56 -3.36 -2.39
CA LYS A 52 -21.27 -4.30 -1.51
C LYS A 52 -20.79 -4.24 -0.05
N ALA A 53 -19.51 -4.04 0.16
CA ALA A 53 -18.95 -3.87 1.51
C ALA A 53 -19.28 -2.48 2.09
N MET A 54 -19.34 -1.43 1.27
CA MET A 54 -19.75 -0.08 1.69
C MET A 54 -21.22 -0.01 2.08
N GLU A 55 -22.10 -0.72 1.37
CA GLU A 55 -23.53 -0.81 1.74
C GLU A 55 -23.69 -1.33 3.18
N LYS A 56 -22.86 -2.28 3.61
CA LYS A 56 -22.88 -2.81 4.97
C LYS A 56 -22.46 -1.78 6.02
N ALA A 57 -21.66 -0.79 5.67
CA ALA A 57 -21.29 0.27 6.59
C ALA A 57 -22.49 1.15 7.00
N THR A 58 -23.58 1.15 6.23
CA THR A 58 -24.85 1.82 6.58
C THR A 58 -25.64 1.06 7.65
N LEU A 59 -25.36 -0.24 7.84
CA LEU A 59 -25.98 -1.10 8.85
C LEU A 59 -25.21 -0.95 10.20
N PHE A 60 -25.23 0.26 10.73
CA PHE A 60 -24.42 0.65 11.90
C PHE A 60 -24.58 -0.28 13.10
N GLU A 61 -25.82 -0.66 13.46
CA GLU A 61 -26.08 -1.53 14.61
C GLU A 61 -25.39 -2.88 14.48
N ASP A 62 -25.31 -3.40 13.26
CA ASP A 62 -24.71 -4.70 12.98
C ASP A 62 -23.19 -4.73 13.13
N PHE A 63 -22.52 -3.61 12.88
CA PHE A 63 -21.05 -3.50 12.87
C PHE A 63 -20.49 -2.62 13.98
N HIS A 64 -21.35 -2.01 14.81
CA HIS A 64 -20.93 -1.03 15.83
C HIS A 64 -19.85 -1.54 16.78
N THR A 65 -19.94 -2.78 17.24
CA THR A 65 -18.99 -3.38 18.18
C THR A 65 -17.93 -4.24 17.51
N ALA A 66 -17.97 -4.37 16.18
CA ALA A 66 -16.99 -5.14 15.45
C ALA A 66 -15.60 -4.48 15.50
N PRO A 67 -14.51 -5.28 15.54
CA PRO A 67 -13.16 -4.73 15.41
C PRO A 67 -13.02 -3.93 14.12
N CYS A 68 -12.20 -2.89 14.16
CA CYS A 68 -11.85 -2.08 12.99
C CYS A 68 -10.39 -2.30 12.60
N LEU A 69 -10.12 -2.55 11.32
CA LEU A 69 -8.79 -2.50 10.73
C LEU A 69 -8.68 -1.22 9.90
N LYS A 70 -7.85 -0.28 10.37
CA LYS A 70 -7.57 0.98 9.68
C LYS A 70 -6.25 0.91 8.94
N ILE A 71 -6.30 1.06 7.62
CA ILE A 71 -5.12 1.07 6.73
C ILE A 71 -4.92 2.49 6.23
N TRP A 72 -4.06 3.26 6.90
CA TRP A 72 -3.80 4.65 6.55
C TRP A 72 -2.48 5.15 7.15
N HIS A 73 -2.13 6.40 6.85
CA HIS A 73 -0.92 7.03 7.33
C HIS A 73 -0.83 7.09 8.86
N GLU A 74 0.36 6.96 9.39
CA GLU A 74 0.69 6.95 10.82
C GLU A 74 0.31 8.25 11.55
N PHE A 75 0.12 9.35 10.80
CA PHE A 75 -0.30 10.65 11.34
C PHE A 75 -1.81 10.92 11.23
N ALA A 76 -2.62 9.92 10.86
CA ALA A 76 -4.07 10.07 10.65
C ALA A 76 -4.87 8.83 11.12
N LEU A 77 -4.55 8.30 12.31
CA LEU A 77 -5.15 7.06 12.84
C LEU A 77 -6.27 7.29 13.85
N ALA A 78 -6.41 8.50 14.42
CA ALA A 78 -7.31 8.75 15.56
C ALA A 78 -8.80 8.63 15.23
N GLU A 79 -9.20 8.75 13.97
CA GLU A 79 -10.60 8.55 13.57
C GLU A 79 -10.98 7.07 13.67
N ARG A 80 -12.12 6.81 14.31
CA ARG A 80 -12.61 5.46 14.61
C ARG A 80 -13.93 5.16 13.91
N ILE A 81 -14.15 3.91 13.57
CA ILE A 81 -15.42 3.37 13.10
C ILE A 81 -15.96 2.42 14.15
N GLY A 82 -17.16 2.72 14.65
CA GLY A 82 -17.79 1.96 15.73
C GLY A 82 -17.11 2.14 17.09
N SER A 83 -17.47 1.30 18.05
CA SER A 83 -16.94 1.25 19.41
C SER A 83 -16.04 0.04 19.68
N GLY A 84 -15.88 -0.83 18.71
CA GLY A 84 -14.98 -1.98 18.81
C GLY A 84 -13.49 -1.59 18.82
N PRO A 85 -12.60 -2.54 19.13
CA PRO A 85 -11.17 -2.28 19.12
C PRO A 85 -10.69 -1.90 17.72
N THR A 86 -9.82 -0.88 17.62
CA THR A 86 -9.25 -0.39 16.37
C THR A 86 -7.79 -0.82 16.24
N PHE A 87 -7.49 -1.55 15.19
CA PHE A 87 -6.14 -1.95 14.81
C PHE A 87 -5.69 -1.11 13.62
N ALA A 88 -4.50 -0.52 13.72
CA ALA A 88 -3.92 0.26 12.63
C ALA A 88 -2.92 -0.57 11.83
N PHE A 89 -2.89 -0.36 10.51
CA PHE A 89 -1.87 -0.90 9.62
C PHE A 89 -1.26 0.25 8.82
N PRO A 90 -0.38 1.05 9.43
CA PRO A 90 0.29 2.16 8.78
C PRO A 90 1.49 1.71 7.95
N PHE A 91 1.77 2.48 6.89
CA PHE A 91 3.01 2.40 6.13
C PHE A 91 3.73 3.74 6.20
N PHE A 92 5.01 3.71 6.56
CA PHE A 92 5.85 4.90 6.66
C PHE A 92 7.29 4.57 6.23
N GLU A 93 8.01 5.61 5.82
CA GLU A 93 9.40 5.51 5.31
C GLU A 93 10.35 6.38 6.14
N ILE A 94 9.91 6.80 7.33
CA ILE A 94 10.68 7.69 8.23
C ILE A 94 11.04 6.95 9.51
N ASN A 95 12.16 7.28 10.11
CA ASN A 95 12.66 6.70 11.35
C ASN A 95 12.52 7.64 12.57
N LYS A 96 11.89 8.81 12.40
CA LYS A 96 11.62 9.74 13.49
C LYS A 96 10.17 10.20 13.44
N PHE A 97 9.49 10.12 14.58
CA PHE A 97 8.12 10.57 14.72
C PHE A 97 8.05 11.86 15.51
N ASP A 98 7.26 12.81 15.00
CA ASP A 98 6.83 13.97 15.75
C ASP A 98 5.73 13.61 16.75
N GLN A 99 5.38 14.56 17.63
CA GLN A 99 4.37 14.32 18.66
C GLN A 99 2.99 14.00 18.07
N ARG A 100 2.66 14.52 16.90
CA ARG A 100 1.40 14.20 16.21
C ARG A 100 1.32 12.71 15.85
N ARG A 101 2.36 12.17 15.22
CA ARG A 101 2.43 10.75 14.87
C ARG A 101 2.36 9.86 16.09
N ILE A 102 3.12 10.21 17.12
CA ILE A 102 3.10 9.49 18.40
C ILE A 102 1.69 9.45 18.98
N ASN A 103 0.98 10.57 18.99
CA ASN A 103 -0.39 10.62 19.52
C ASN A 103 -1.35 9.76 18.69
N HIS A 104 -1.25 9.78 17.37
CA HIS A 104 -2.07 8.93 16.49
C HIS A 104 -1.77 7.45 16.69
N LEU A 105 -0.50 7.05 16.79
CA LEU A 105 -0.13 5.65 17.04
C LEU A 105 -0.59 5.17 18.44
N LYS A 106 -0.62 6.04 19.42
CA LYS A 106 -1.14 5.74 20.78
C LYS A 106 -2.68 5.69 20.86
N SER A 107 -3.39 6.21 19.86
CA SER A 107 -4.86 6.27 19.86
C SER A 107 -5.54 4.96 19.43
N VAL A 108 -4.79 3.95 19.01
CA VAL A 108 -5.31 2.67 18.53
C VAL A 108 -5.04 1.55 19.53
N ASP A 109 -5.83 0.48 19.47
CA ASP A 109 -5.78 -0.64 20.41
C ASP A 109 -4.71 -1.68 20.03
N GLY A 110 -4.19 -1.62 18.79
CA GLY A 110 -3.08 -2.42 18.33
C GLY A 110 -2.54 -1.93 16.99
N ILE A 111 -1.30 -2.28 16.70
CA ILE A 111 -0.62 -1.85 15.48
C ILE A 111 -0.09 -3.07 14.75
N ILE A 112 -0.39 -3.15 13.46
CA ILE A 112 0.19 -4.11 12.54
C ILE A 112 1.18 -3.35 11.66
N VAL A 113 2.35 -3.91 11.41
CA VAL A 113 3.34 -3.34 10.50
C VAL A 113 3.85 -4.39 9.53
N ALA A 114 4.30 -3.97 8.36
CA ALA A 114 4.72 -4.88 7.30
C ALA A 114 6.16 -5.40 7.45
N SER A 115 6.98 -4.83 8.34
CA SER A 115 8.38 -5.20 8.50
C SER A 115 8.85 -5.10 9.94
N GLN A 116 9.93 -5.83 10.26
CA GLN A 116 10.58 -5.73 11.56
C GLN A 116 11.15 -4.33 11.78
N TRP A 117 11.74 -3.71 10.76
CA TRP A 117 12.20 -2.32 10.82
C TRP A 117 11.10 -1.35 11.31
N ALA A 118 9.90 -1.43 10.73
CA ALA A 118 8.81 -0.57 11.13
C ALA A 118 8.37 -0.82 12.60
N LYS A 119 8.41 -2.09 13.06
CA LYS A 119 8.17 -2.43 14.46
C LYS A 119 9.21 -1.80 15.39
N ASP A 120 10.47 -1.86 15.01
CA ASP A 120 11.57 -1.33 15.82
C ASP A 120 11.50 0.20 15.91
N VAL A 121 11.23 0.89 14.79
CA VAL A 121 11.00 2.34 14.77
C VAL A 121 9.83 2.74 15.69
N ILE A 122 8.70 2.02 15.68
CA ILE A 122 7.59 2.32 16.59
C ILE A 122 8.02 2.16 18.06
N LYS A 123 8.74 1.09 18.40
CA LYS A 123 9.19 0.83 19.77
C LYS A 123 10.18 1.86 20.29
N GLU A 124 11.00 2.45 19.44
CA GLU A 124 11.93 3.53 19.81
C GLU A 124 11.20 4.81 20.24
N HIS A 125 9.98 5.05 19.74
CA HIS A 125 9.26 6.30 19.96
C HIS A 125 8.05 6.16 20.90
N ILE A 126 7.56 4.96 21.08
CA ILE A 126 6.33 4.71 21.84
C ILE A 126 6.56 3.56 22.82
N ASP A 127 6.42 3.86 24.09
CA ASP A 127 6.34 2.84 25.12
C ASP A 127 4.96 2.16 25.05
N VAL A 128 4.90 1.08 24.28
CA VAL A 128 3.72 0.23 24.14
C VAL A 128 4.10 -1.21 24.46
N PRO A 129 3.22 -1.98 25.09
CA PRO A 129 3.45 -3.40 25.28
C PRO A 129 3.84 -4.08 23.98
N PRO A 130 4.91 -4.89 23.93
CA PRO A 130 5.37 -5.55 22.71
C PRO A 130 4.30 -6.37 21.98
N ALA A 131 3.30 -6.85 22.73
CA ALA A 131 2.16 -7.61 22.21
C ALA A 131 1.21 -6.76 21.33
N LEU A 132 1.23 -5.43 21.48
CA LEU A 132 0.36 -4.53 20.72
C LEU A 132 0.93 -4.19 19.34
N VAL A 133 2.18 -4.52 19.02
CA VAL A 133 2.79 -4.29 17.72
C VAL A 133 3.17 -5.61 17.07
N SER A 134 2.40 -6.01 16.07
CA SER A 134 2.61 -7.26 15.33
C SER A 134 3.23 -7.00 13.95
N VAL A 135 4.13 -7.88 13.51
CA VAL A 135 4.69 -7.84 12.15
C VAL A 135 3.92 -8.82 11.29
N ILE A 136 3.24 -8.31 10.26
CA ILE A 136 2.54 -9.11 9.25
C ILE A 136 2.97 -8.58 7.88
N PRO A 137 3.92 -9.24 7.21
CA PRO A 137 4.37 -8.85 5.88
C PRO A 137 3.22 -8.87 4.88
N LEU A 138 3.30 -7.98 3.88
CA LEU A 138 2.35 -8.00 2.78
C LEU A 138 2.54 -9.28 1.95
N GLY A 139 1.43 -9.83 1.49
CA GLY A 139 1.41 -10.97 0.59
C GLY A 139 1.57 -10.56 -0.88
N VAL A 140 1.73 -11.56 -1.73
CA VAL A 140 1.72 -11.44 -3.18
C VAL A 140 0.63 -12.33 -3.73
N ASP A 141 -0.17 -11.81 -4.67
CA ASP A 141 -1.17 -12.62 -5.37
C ASP A 141 -0.47 -13.54 -6.39
N SER A 142 -0.33 -14.81 -6.04
CA SER A 142 0.32 -15.82 -6.87
C SER A 142 -0.50 -16.20 -8.12
N THR A 143 -1.77 -15.79 -8.22
CA THR A 143 -2.56 -15.99 -9.44
C THR A 143 -2.16 -15.01 -10.53
N ILE A 144 -1.73 -13.82 -10.13
CA ILE A 144 -1.25 -12.73 -11.00
C ILE A 144 0.27 -12.82 -11.16
N PHE A 145 0.99 -12.83 -10.05
CA PHE A 145 2.46 -12.85 -10.02
C PHE A 145 2.98 -14.28 -9.98
N LYS A 146 3.08 -14.90 -11.12
CA LYS A 146 3.59 -16.25 -11.31
C LYS A 146 4.74 -16.25 -12.29
N LYS A 147 5.58 -17.29 -12.23
CA LYS A 147 6.65 -17.48 -13.22
C LYS A 147 6.04 -17.55 -14.62
N GLY A 148 6.37 -16.58 -15.43
CA GLY A 148 6.03 -16.55 -16.86
C GLY A 148 6.87 -17.55 -17.67
N PRO A 149 6.54 -17.74 -18.96
CA PRO A 149 7.44 -18.42 -19.87
C PRO A 149 8.78 -17.67 -19.87
N HIS A 150 9.87 -18.43 -19.90
CA HIS A 150 11.20 -17.84 -20.01
C HIS A 150 11.27 -17.10 -21.36
N GLN A 151 11.35 -15.78 -21.33
CA GLN A 151 11.68 -15.03 -22.54
C GLN A 151 13.18 -15.25 -22.80
N THR A 152 13.47 -16.01 -23.81
CA THR A 152 14.82 -16.13 -24.35
C THR A 152 15.11 -14.88 -25.15
N THR A 153 15.67 -13.90 -24.51
CA THR A 153 16.36 -12.82 -25.23
C THR A 153 17.85 -13.10 -25.07
N ASP A 154 18.60 -12.90 -26.15
CA ASP A 154 20.06 -13.03 -26.09
C ASP A 154 20.70 -11.88 -25.31
N LYS A 155 19.89 -10.91 -24.87
CA LYS A 155 20.32 -9.74 -24.11
C LYS A 155 20.01 -9.85 -22.62
N CYS A 156 20.88 -9.27 -21.80
CA CYS A 156 20.61 -9.10 -20.39
C CYS A 156 19.69 -7.89 -20.16
N VAL A 157 18.48 -8.13 -19.63
CA VAL A 157 17.49 -7.08 -19.38
C VAL A 157 17.55 -6.64 -17.93
N PHE A 158 17.86 -5.37 -17.71
CA PHE A 158 17.68 -4.69 -16.43
C PHE A 158 16.28 -4.10 -16.38
N PHE A 159 15.45 -4.52 -15.41
CA PHE A 159 14.07 -4.08 -15.30
C PHE A 159 13.88 -3.15 -14.10
N ASN A 160 13.37 -1.94 -14.35
CA ASN A 160 12.96 -1.01 -13.32
C ASN A 160 11.46 -0.72 -13.42
N CYS A 161 10.74 -0.86 -12.32
CA CYS A 161 9.30 -0.59 -12.25
C CYS A 161 8.97 0.30 -11.05
N GLY A 162 8.21 1.36 -11.28
CA GLY A 162 7.75 2.20 -10.18
C GLY A 162 7.25 3.57 -10.61
N LYS A 163 6.68 4.29 -9.62
CA LYS A 163 6.22 5.65 -9.86
C LYS A 163 7.41 6.55 -10.17
N TRP A 164 7.33 7.35 -11.25
CA TRP A 164 8.37 8.30 -11.63
C TRP A 164 8.49 9.39 -10.57
N GLU A 165 9.53 9.32 -9.78
CA GLU A 165 9.83 10.25 -8.69
C GLU A 165 11.34 10.45 -8.58
N LYS A 166 11.77 11.69 -8.30
CA LYS A 166 13.18 12.01 -8.08
C LYS A 166 13.81 11.15 -6.97
N ARG A 167 13.04 10.87 -5.91
CA ARG A 167 13.45 10.01 -4.80
C ARG A 167 13.86 8.59 -5.22
N LYS A 168 13.32 8.10 -6.33
CA LYS A 168 13.63 6.75 -6.86
C LYS A 168 14.80 6.73 -7.84
N GLY A 169 15.37 7.90 -8.15
CA GLY A 169 16.58 8.02 -8.97
C GLY A 169 16.40 7.64 -10.44
N HIS A 170 15.16 7.70 -10.97
CA HIS A 170 14.90 7.32 -12.35
C HIS A 170 15.62 8.21 -13.36
N ASP A 171 15.77 9.49 -13.04
CA ASP A 171 16.52 10.47 -13.81
C ASP A 171 18.02 10.14 -13.88
N ALA A 172 18.60 9.73 -12.76
CA ALA A 172 20.01 9.34 -12.71
C ALA A 172 20.25 7.95 -13.34
N LEU A 173 19.25 7.05 -13.28
CA LEU A 173 19.40 5.66 -13.74
C LEU A 173 19.75 5.56 -15.22
N LEU A 174 19.15 6.39 -16.07
CA LEU A 174 19.41 6.41 -17.51
C LEU A 174 20.86 6.75 -17.81
N GLU A 175 21.37 7.81 -17.17
CA GLU A 175 22.75 8.25 -17.35
C GLU A 175 23.74 7.22 -16.80
N MET A 176 23.47 6.69 -15.60
CA MET A 176 24.29 5.64 -15.00
C MET A 176 24.32 4.37 -15.86
N PHE A 177 23.21 3.99 -16.47
CA PHE A 177 23.14 2.82 -17.35
C PHE A 177 23.97 3.03 -18.61
N ARG A 178 23.89 4.21 -19.26
CA ARG A 178 24.70 4.54 -20.43
C ARG A 178 26.21 4.54 -20.13
N GLN A 179 26.59 5.02 -18.95
CA GLN A 179 28.00 5.02 -18.52
C GLN A 179 28.50 3.62 -18.21
N ALA A 180 27.66 2.77 -17.62
CA ALA A 180 28.03 1.41 -17.23
C ALA A 180 28.07 0.43 -18.42
N PHE A 181 27.22 0.66 -19.42
CA PHE A 181 27.04 -0.25 -20.55
C PHE A 181 27.15 0.52 -21.88
N PRO A 182 28.34 0.52 -22.51
CA PRO A 182 28.52 1.05 -23.88
C PRO A 182 27.61 0.35 -24.89
N GLU A 183 27.32 1.02 -26.02
CA GLU A 183 26.39 0.57 -27.05
C GLU A 183 26.69 -0.83 -27.65
N GLU A 184 27.91 -1.32 -27.52
CA GLU A 184 28.34 -2.63 -28.03
C GLU A 184 27.99 -3.82 -27.10
N MET A 185 27.36 -3.56 -25.95
CA MET A 185 27.01 -4.64 -25.00
C MET A 185 25.58 -5.13 -25.22
N ASP A 186 25.38 -6.43 -25.11
CA ASP A 186 24.07 -7.09 -25.19
C ASP A 186 23.25 -6.91 -23.92
N VAL A 187 22.92 -5.64 -23.62
CA VAL A 187 22.13 -5.25 -22.45
C VAL A 187 20.99 -4.31 -22.84
N GLU A 188 19.90 -4.36 -22.10
CA GLU A 188 18.77 -3.44 -22.24
C GLU A 188 18.29 -2.95 -20.89
N LEU A 189 17.87 -1.69 -20.80
CA LEU A 189 17.16 -1.12 -19.64
C LEU A 189 15.69 -0.95 -19.98
N TRP A 190 14.84 -1.72 -19.33
CA TRP A 190 13.39 -1.59 -19.43
C TRP A 190 12.85 -0.82 -18.25
N MET A 191 12.19 0.30 -18.52
CA MET A 191 11.61 1.16 -17.50
C MET A 191 10.09 1.19 -17.62
N MET A 192 9.40 0.61 -16.65
CA MET A 192 7.94 0.68 -16.51
C MET A 192 7.60 1.71 -15.43
N CYS A 193 7.59 2.97 -15.82
CA CYS A 193 7.43 4.09 -14.91
C CYS A 193 6.30 5.01 -15.36
N SER A 194 5.49 5.48 -14.40
CA SER A 194 4.48 6.51 -14.61
C SER A 194 4.31 7.32 -13.32
N ASN A 195 3.75 8.51 -13.41
CA ASN A 195 3.35 9.28 -12.23
C ASN A 195 1.96 9.86 -12.42
N PRO A 196 0.92 9.29 -11.78
CA PRO A 196 -0.46 9.73 -11.93
C PRO A 196 -0.75 11.13 -11.37
N PHE A 197 0.21 11.73 -10.63
CA PHE A 197 0.09 13.07 -10.05
C PHE A 197 0.76 14.15 -10.91
N LEU A 198 1.41 13.77 -12.02
CA LEU A 198 2.02 14.70 -12.96
C LEU A 198 1.20 14.73 -14.25
N SER A 199 1.05 15.93 -14.84
CA SER A 199 0.46 16.03 -16.16
C SER A 199 1.36 15.32 -17.20
N PRO A 200 0.79 14.80 -18.31
CA PRO A 200 1.58 14.23 -19.40
C PRO A 200 2.66 15.19 -19.94
N GLU A 201 2.41 16.50 -19.86
CA GLU A 201 3.32 17.54 -20.35
C GLU A 201 4.52 17.80 -19.42
N THR A 202 4.38 17.50 -18.12
CA THR A 202 5.44 17.71 -17.10
C THR A 202 6.07 16.41 -16.61
N GLY A 203 5.54 15.28 -17.06
CA GLY A 203 5.95 13.95 -16.65
C GLY A 203 6.95 13.28 -17.59
N PHE A 204 6.94 11.96 -17.58
CA PHE A 204 7.85 11.07 -18.30
C PHE A 204 8.03 11.40 -19.80
N ALA A 205 6.97 11.87 -20.48
CA ALA A 205 7.03 12.18 -21.91
C ALA A 205 8.09 13.24 -22.26
N LYS A 206 8.35 14.19 -21.36
CA LYS A 206 9.36 15.24 -21.59
C LYS A 206 10.80 14.71 -21.45
N VAL A 207 11.00 13.74 -20.57
CA VAL A 207 12.33 13.15 -20.29
C VAL A 207 12.70 12.09 -21.32
N ALA A 208 11.71 11.44 -21.93
CA ALA A 208 11.94 10.39 -22.94
C ALA A 208 12.28 10.95 -24.34
N HIS A 209 12.17 12.24 -24.55
CA HIS A 209 12.49 12.93 -25.83
C HIS A 209 13.76 13.78 -25.78
N GLU A 210 14.42 13.91 -24.64
CA GLU A 210 15.76 14.50 -24.48
C GLU A 210 16.84 13.41 -24.45
#